data_20026d3456e4a0e23ec7fba214da9564
#
_entry.id   20026d3456e4a0e23ec7fba214da9564
#
_cell.length_a   1.000
_cell.length_b   1.000
_cell.length_c   1.000
_cell.angle_alpha   90.00
_cell.angle_beta   90.00
_cell.angle_gamma   90.00
#
_symmetry.space_group_name_H-M   'P 1'
#
loop_
_entity.id
_entity.type
_entity.pdbx_description
1 polymer ?
#
loop_
_entity_poly.entity_id
_entity_poly.type
_entity_poly.pdbx_seq_one_letter_code
_entity_poly.pdbx_strand_id
1 'polypeptide(L)'
;MNRTFSLLTAVIVAAASTSAVAQVRLPVIFPLGRSQPAPPPPGMPPVGMNTPEVLQSDLIVKAGTDTVYFPARGAILDSNARATLTAQAGWLLANPYMNARLEGHGGADDSRDFALAIGDKRANAVRDFLILQGIAPNRISVISWGKERPGTMRIGTSVVATGPRVRTVVVPAPAPFAPPPVPGQ
;
A
#
# COMPACT_ATOMS: atom_id res chain seq x y z
N MET A 1 -58.98 17.46 38.13
CA MET A 1 -60.06 17.79 37.18
C MET A 1 -59.89 16.91 35.99
N ASN A 2 -60.76 15.95 35.98
CA ASN A 2 -61.20 15.02 34.98
C ASN A 2 -61.18 15.49 33.52
N ARG A 3 -60.80 14.62 32.58
CA ARG A 3 -61.66 14.25 31.48
C ARG A 3 -61.08 13.03 30.71
N THR A 4 -61.73 11.92 30.94
CA THR A 4 -61.82 10.68 30.13
C THR A 4 -62.49 10.95 28.79
N PHE A 5 -62.04 10.30 27.73
CA PHE A 5 -62.79 9.88 26.52
C PHE A 5 -62.03 8.71 25.92
N SER A 6 -62.40 7.53 26.05
CA SER A 6 -63.45 6.61 25.59
C SER A 6 -63.47 6.40 24.04
N LEU A 7 -63.00 5.21 23.64
CA LEU A 7 -63.48 4.26 22.63
C LEU A 7 -63.92 4.77 21.25
N LEU A 8 -63.28 4.22 20.21
CA LEU A 8 -64.06 3.51 19.16
C LEU A 8 -63.18 2.51 18.41
N THR A 9 -63.54 1.23 18.60
CA THR A 9 -63.10 0.07 17.81
C THR A 9 -63.74 0.14 16.43
N ALA A 10 -62.94 0.02 15.38
CA ALA A 10 -63.44 -0.31 14.05
C ALA A 10 -62.64 -1.51 13.52
N VAL A 11 -63.27 -2.69 13.59
CA VAL A 11 -62.90 -3.90 12.92
C VAL A 11 -63.27 -3.77 11.45
N ILE A 12 -62.31 -3.69 10.55
CA ILE A 12 -62.53 -3.87 9.13
C ILE A 12 -61.89 -5.22 8.73
N VAL A 13 -62.75 -6.20 8.55
CA VAL A 13 -62.49 -7.44 7.87
C VAL A 13 -62.47 -7.11 6.37
N ALA A 14 -61.31 -7.17 5.73
CA ALA A 14 -61.24 -7.11 4.27
C ALA A 14 -60.64 -8.43 3.76
N ALA A 15 -61.42 -9.06 2.91
CA ALA A 15 -61.25 -10.36 2.35
C ALA A 15 -59.95 -10.49 1.54
N ALA A 16 -59.28 -11.63 1.76
CA ALA A 16 -58.16 -12.06 0.98
C ALA A 16 -58.56 -12.45 -0.44
N SER A 17 -58.08 -11.67 -1.41
CA SER A 17 -58.05 -12.09 -2.82
C SER A 17 -56.66 -12.61 -3.13
N THR A 18 -56.46 -13.91 -3.09
CA THR A 18 -55.27 -14.58 -3.55
C THR A 18 -55.21 -14.57 -5.06
N SER A 19 -54.53 -13.58 -5.62
CA SER A 19 -54.09 -13.62 -7.03
C SER A 19 -52.81 -14.42 -7.11
N ALA A 20 -52.89 -15.64 -7.53
CA ALA A 20 -51.75 -16.47 -7.90
C ALA A 20 -51.12 -15.90 -9.17
N VAL A 21 -50.10 -15.07 -9.01
CA VAL A 21 -49.24 -14.68 -10.12
C VAL A 21 -48.29 -15.85 -10.37
N ALA A 22 -48.53 -16.58 -11.44
CA ALA A 22 -47.63 -17.59 -11.93
C ALA A 22 -46.27 -16.92 -12.29
N GLN A 23 -45.29 -17.08 -11.44
CA GLN A 23 -43.92 -16.66 -11.74
C GLN A 23 -43.37 -17.60 -12.80
N VAL A 24 -43.33 -17.12 -14.03
CA VAL A 24 -42.56 -17.74 -15.10
C VAL A 24 -41.10 -17.61 -14.73
N ARG A 25 -40.52 -18.69 -14.21
CA ARG A 25 -39.07 -18.78 -14.05
C ARG A 25 -38.44 -18.91 -15.43
N LEU A 26 -37.96 -17.77 -15.96
CA LEU A 26 -37.05 -17.78 -17.09
C LEU A 26 -35.77 -18.53 -16.68
N PRO A 27 -35.26 -19.44 -17.50
CA PRO A 27 -33.98 -20.06 -17.21
C PRO A 27 -32.90 -18.97 -17.18
N VAL A 28 -32.25 -18.80 -16.03
CA VAL A 28 -31.08 -17.94 -15.90
C VAL A 28 -29.99 -18.59 -16.77
N ILE A 29 -29.81 -18.08 -17.97
CA ILE A 29 -28.67 -18.39 -18.80
C ILE A 29 -27.48 -17.78 -18.09
N PHE A 30 -26.71 -18.57 -17.34
CA PHE A 30 -25.43 -18.16 -16.82
C PHE A 30 -24.52 -17.89 -18.02
N PRO A 31 -24.01 -16.64 -18.20
CA PRO A 31 -23.01 -16.41 -19.21
C PRO A 31 -21.79 -17.27 -18.87
N LEU A 32 -21.45 -18.17 -19.76
CA LEU A 32 -20.25 -19.01 -19.71
C LEU A 32 -19.03 -18.10 -19.48
N GLY A 33 -18.30 -18.37 -18.37
CA GLY A 33 -16.88 -18.10 -18.32
C GLY A 33 -16.44 -16.72 -17.91
N ARG A 34 -16.97 -16.13 -16.86
CA ARG A 34 -16.10 -15.29 -16.02
C ARG A 34 -15.58 -16.19 -14.88
N SER A 35 -14.37 -16.71 -15.09
CA SER A 35 -13.61 -17.28 -14.01
C SER A 35 -13.55 -16.24 -12.90
N GLN A 36 -14.20 -16.49 -11.79
CA GLN A 36 -14.00 -15.65 -10.62
C GLN A 36 -12.50 -15.72 -10.31
N PRO A 37 -11.82 -14.57 -10.12
CA PRO A 37 -10.45 -14.61 -9.64
C PRO A 37 -10.41 -15.47 -8.37
N ALA A 38 -9.44 -16.36 -8.29
CA ALA A 38 -9.25 -17.18 -7.10
C ALA A 38 -9.20 -16.28 -5.86
N PRO A 39 -9.81 -16.70 -4.72
CA PRO A 39 -9.73 -15.91 -3.51
C PRO A 39 -8.27 -15.68 -3.15
N PRO A 40 -7.90 -14.46 -2.72
CA PRO A 40 -6.53 -14.18 -2.33
C PRO A 40 -6.10 -15.11 -1.19
N PRO A 41 -4.82 -15.50 -1.14
CA PRO A 41 -4.31 -16.33 -0.06
C PRO A 41 -4.52 -15.67 1.31
N PRO A 42 -4.65 -16.45 2.39
CA PRO A 42 -4.87 -15.93 3.74
C PRO A 42 -3.79 -14.91 4.11
N GLY A 43 -4.20 -13.71 4.54
CA GLY A 43 -3.29 -12.61 4.89
C GLY A 43 -3.13 -11.53 3.80
N MET A 44 -3.68 -11.74 2.60
CA MET A 44 -3.76 -10.68 1.59
C MET A 44 -4.96 -9.78 1.89
N PRO A 45 -4.78 -8.47 2.02
CA PRO A 45 -5.92 -7.55 2.18
C PRO A 45 -6.82 -7.58 0.94
N PRO A 46 -8.11 -7.23 1.08
CA PRO A 46 -9.09 -7.27 -0.02
C PRO A 46 -8.62 -6.46 -1.25
N VAL A 47 -8.91 -6.98 -2.45
CA VAL A 47 -8.55 -6.43 -3.78
C VAL A 47 -9.16 -5.04 -3.99
N GLY A 48 -9.08 -4.11 -3.25
CA GLY A 48 -9.55 -2.72 -3.38
C GLY A 48 -8.76 -1.78 -2.48
N MET A 49 -8.03 -2.34 -1.50
CA MET A 49 -7.19 -1.58 -0.56
C MET A 49 -5.69 -1.74 -0.86
N ASN A 50 -5.33 -2.38 -1.96
CA ASN A 50 -3.94 -2.75 -2.29
C ASN A 50 -3.34 -1.89 -3.41
N THR A 51 -3.83 -0.68 -3.61
CA THR A 51 -3.12 0.21 -4.52
C THR A 51 -1.79 0.63 -3.89
N PRO A 52 -0.72 0.77 -4.69
CA PRO A 52 0.58 1.21 -4.19
C PRO A 52 0.51 2.47 -3.33
N GLU A 53 -0.40 3.38 -3.65
CA GLU A 53 -0.61 4.65 -2.95
C GLU A 53 -1.18 4.44 -1.53
N VAL A 54 -2.15 3.52 -1.38
CA VAL A 54 -2.74 3.19 -0.08
C VAL A 54 -1.72 2.51 0.81
N LEU A 55 -0.94 1.58 0.25
CA LEU A 55 0.11 0.88 0.99
C LEU A 55 1.26 1.82 1.38
N GLN A 56 1.64 2.75 0.50
CA GLN A 56 2.62 3.77 0.82
C GLN A 56 2.13 4.68 1.95
N SER A 57 0.85 5.06 1.92
CA SER A 57 0.24 5.86 2.98
C SER A 57 0.19 5.12 4.31
N ASP A 58 -0.14 3.82 4.30
CA ASP A 58 -0.15 2.98 5.51
C ASP A 58 1.26 2.83 6.10
N LEU A 59 2.29 2.65 5.26
CA LEU A 59 3.69 2.69 5.70
C LEU A 59 4.02 4.01 6.40
N ILE A 60 3.67 5.15 5.78
CA ILE A 60 3.94 6.48 6.35
C ILE A 60 3.23 6.67 7.69
N VAL A 61 1.97 6.25 7.79
CA VAL A 61 1.20 6.36 9.05
C VAL A 61 1.82 5.52 10.15
N LYS A 62 2.29 4.31 9.86
CA LYS A 62 2.83 3.39 10.88
C LYS A 62 4.30 3.60 11.20
N ALA A 63 5.10 4.01 10.22
CA ALA A 63 6.53 4.25 10.40
C ALA A 63 6.90 5.73 10.60
N GLY A 64 5.90 6.63 10.53
CA GLY A 64 6.07 8.07 10.67
C GLY A 64 6.53 8.76 9.39
N THR A 65 7.34 8.12 8.57
CA THR A 65 7.82 8.62 7.27
C THR A 65 8.33 7.47 6.39
N ASP A 66 8.33 7.70 5.09
CA ASP A 66 8.95 6.83 4.08
C ASP A 66 10.38 7.26 3.71
N THR A 67 10.86 8.36 4.28
CA THR A 67 12.08 9.04 3.84
C THR A 67 13.08 9.16 4.98
N VAL A 68 14.33 8.83 4.71
CA VAL A 68 15.46 8.98 5.62
C VAL A 68 16.45 9.96 5.00
N TYR A 69 16.88 10.94 5.80
CA TYR A 69 17.83 11.97 5.38
C TYR A 69 19.26 11.62 5.79
N PHE A 70 20.22 12.13 5.02
CA PHE A 70 21.64 11.91 5.21
C PHE A 70 22.42 13.20 5.27
N PRO A 71 23.61 13.21 5.90
CA PRO A 71 24.56 14.29 5.76
C PRO A 71 24.96 14.52 4.30
N ALA A 72 25.36 15.75 3.96
CA ALA A 72 25.61 16.17 2.58
C ALA A 72 26.56 15.22 1.81
N ARG A 73 27.63 14.75 2.43
CA ARG A 73 28.62 13.85 1.81
C ARG A 73 28.75 12.47 2.47
N GLY A 74 27.76 12.12 3.31
CA GLY A 74 27.75 10.87 4.07
C GLY A 74 26.70 9.88 3.62
N ALA A 75 26.90 8.62 3.98
CA ALA A 75 25.93 7.53 3.86
C ALA A 75 25.75 6.79 5.20
N ILE A 76 26.09 7.45 6.32
CA ILE A 76 25.97 6.89 7.66
C ILE A 76 24.58 7.14 8.19
N LEU A 77 23.94 6.10 8.71
CA LEU A 77 22.64 6.17 9.36
C LEU A 77 22.81 6.68 10.79
N ASP A 78 22.20 7.81 11.08
CA ASP A 78 22.10 8.34 12.45
C ASP A 78 21.03 7.59 13.27
N SER A 79 20.87 7.97 14.53
CA SER A 79 19.90 7.34 15.42
C SER A 79 18.46 7.50 14.95
N ASN A 80 18.10 8.66 14.41
CA ASN A 80 16.75 8.95 13.90
C ASN A 80 16.46 8.11 12.65
N ALA A 81 17.42 8.05 11.72
CA ALA A 81 17.34 7.21 10.54
C ALA A 81 17.14 5.73 10.91
N ARG A 82 17.92 5.23 11.88
CA ARG A 82 17.77 3.84 12.35
C ARG A 82 16.41 3.58 13.00
N ALA A 83 15.91 4.49 13.83
CA ALA A 83 14.60 4.36 14.45
C ALA A 83 13.49 4.30 13.38
N THR A 84 13.54 5.19 12.40
CA THR A 84 12.61 5.20 11.27
C THR A 84 12.66 3.89 10.47
N LEU A 85 13.87 3.44 10.14
CA LEU A 85 14.07 2.19 9.39
C LEU A 85 13.64 0.95 10.19
N THR A 86 13.79 0.95 11.50
CA THR A 86 13.26 -0.13 12.36
C THR A 86 11.74 -0.17 12.30
N ALA A 87 11.06 0.97 12.33
CA ALA A 87 9.61 1.02 12.18
C ALA A 87 9.17 0.57 10.77
N GLN A 88 9.88 0.99 9.71
CA GLN A 88 9.63 0.53 8.34
C GLN A 88 9.85 -0.99 8.20
N ALA A 89 10.89 -1.53 8.82
CA ALA A 89 11.15 -2.97 8.84
C ALA A 89 10.01 -3.73 9.53
N GLY A 90 9.53 -3.24 10.67
CA GLY A 90 8.36 -3.82 11.36
C GLY A 90 7.13 -3.86 10.46
N TRP A 91 6.89 -2.78 9.70
CA TRP A 91 5.81 -2.75 8.73
C TRP A 91 6.01 -3.77 7.60
N LEU A 92 7.20 -3.85 7.04
CA LEU A 92 7.52 -4.81 5.96
C LEU A 92 7.41 -6.26 6.44
N LEU A 93 7.78 -6.56 7.69
CA LEU A 93 7.61 -7.90 8.28
C LEU A 93 6.13 -8.25 8.45
N ALA A 94 5.30 -7.28 8.83
CA ALA A 94 3.85 -7.46 8.95
C ALA A 94 3.15 -7.58 7.58
N ASN A 95 3.81 -7.17 6.48
CA ASN A 95 3.27 -7.19 5.12
C ASN A 95 4.17 -8.02 4.18
N PRO A 96 4.17 -9.37 4.30
CA PRO A 96 5.09 -10.24 3.58
C PRO A 96 4.93 -10.21 2.05
N TYR A 97 3.78 -9.78 1.55
CA TYR A 97 3.50 -9.65 0.12
C TYR A 97 3.95 -8.31 -0.49
N MET A 98 4.61 -7.47 0.31
CA MET A 98 5.15 -6.20 -0.14
C MET A 98 6.67 -6.25 -0.20
N ASN A 99 7.22 -5.63 -1.24
CA ASN A 99 8.63 -5.41 -1.43
C ASN A 99 8.97 -3.94 -1.20
N ALA A 100 10.21 -3.64 -0.90
CA ALA A 100 10.73 -2.30 -0.78
C ALA A 100 11.64 -1.95 -1.96
N ARG A 101 11.38 -0.83 -2.62
CA ARG A 101 12.31 -0.20 -3.54
C ARG A 101 12.91 1.02 -2.87
N LEU A 102 14.21 1.00 -2.70
CA LEU A 102 14.97 2.07 -2.06
C LEU A 102 15.49 3.03 -3.12
N GLU A 103 14.98 4.25 -3.10
CA GLU A 103 15.35 5.31 -4.03
C GLU A 103 16.36 6.25 -3.38
N GLY A 104 17.63 6.14 -3.78
CA GLY A 104 18.73 6.96 -3.27
C GLY A 104 18.89 8.27 -4.04
N HIS A 105 19.11 9.34 -3.31
CA HIS A 105 19.29 10.69 -3.87
C HIS A 105 20.54 11.35 -3.33
N GLY A 106 21.27 12.05 -4.22
CA GLY A 106 22.37 12.94 -3.90
C GLY A 106 21.91 14.32 -3.47
N GLY A 107 22.85 15.23 -3.26
CA GLY A 107 22.59 16.64 -3.04
C GLY A 107 22.32 17.37 -4.37
N ALA A 108 21.60 18.49 -4.30
CA ALA A 108 21.32 19.31 -5.47
C ALA A 108 22.59 19.94 -6.08
N ASP A 109 23.55 20.29 -5.22
CA ASP A 109 24.81 20.95 -5.59
C ASP A 109 25.92 19.96 -5.99
N ASP A 110 25.65 18.63 -5.88
CA ASP A 110 26.61 17.59 -6.24
C ASP A 110 26.79 17.54 -7.79
N SER A 111 27.97 17.10 -8.25
CA SER A 111 28.10 16.71 -9.65
C SER A 111 27.20 15.52 -9.94
N ARG A 112 26.82 15.32 -11.20
CA ARG A 112 25.89 14.24 -11.60
C ARG A 112 26.40 12.87 -11.20
N ASP A 113 27.68 12.60 -11.49
CA ASP A 113 28.29 11.31 -11.22
C ASP A 113 28.44 11.05 -9.72
N PHE A 114 28.85 12.09 -8.96
CA PHE A 114 28.94 11.98 -7.51
C PHE A 114 27.57 11.79 -6.87
N ALA A 115 26.55 12.54 -7.31
CA ALA A 115 25.19 12.39 -6.82
C ALA A 115 24.63 10.98 -7.06
N LEU A 116 24.92 10.39 -8.22
CA LEU A 116 24.52 9.03 -8.54
C LEU A 116 25.23 8.01 -7.65
N ALA A 117 26.55 8.13 -7.51
CA ALA A 117 27.36 7.21 -6.69
C ALA A 117 27.01 7.31 -5.20
N ILE A 118 26.84 8.52 -4.65
CA ILE A 118 26.48 8.68 -3.23
C ILE A 118 25.03 8.27 -2.96
N GLY A 119 24.12 8.48 -3.91
CA GLY A 119 22.74 8.00 -3.82
C GLY A 119 22.69 6.48 -3.74
N ASP A 120 23.45 5.79 -4.58
CA ASP A 120 23.57 4.33 -4.54
C ASP A 120 24.15 3.85 -3.19
N LYS A 121 25.23 4.46 -2.72
CA LYS A 121 25.85 4.13 -1.44
C LYS A 121 24.88 4.29 -0.26
N ARG A 122 24.06 5.33 -0.25
CA ARG A 122 23.03 5.57 0.77
C ARG A 122 21.94 4.52 0.73
N ALA A 123 21.45 4.22 -0.46
CA ALA A 123 20.39 3.22 -0.62
C ALA A 123 20.87 1.81 -0.22
N ASN A 124 22.13 1.46 -0.51
CA ASN A 124 22.73 0.21 -0.04
C ASN A 124 22.90 0.19 1.49
N ALA A 125 23.27 1.30 2.12
CA ALA A 125 23.34 1.38 3.59
C ALA A 125 21.96 1.15 4.24
N VAL A 126 20.88 1.67 3.66
CA VAL A 126 19.52 1.39 4.11
C VAL A 126 19.14 -0.06 3.87
N ARG A 127 19.47 -0.62 2.71
CA ARG A 127 19.24 -2.03 2.38
C ARG A 127 19.90 -2.95 3.40
N ASP A 128 21.17 -2.74 3.67
CA ASP A 128 21.93 -3.57 4.61
C ASP A 128 21.33 -3.50 6.02
N PHE A 129 20.89 -2.32 6.44
CA PHE A 129 20.19 -2.15 7.71
C PHE A 129 18.86 -2.91 7.75
N LEU A 130 18.04 -2.84 6.71
CA LEU A 130 16.77 -3.57 6.63
C LEU A 130 16.97 -5.10 6.61
N ILE A 131 18.04 -5.58 5.97
CA ILE A 131 18.42 -7.01 6.01
C ILE A 131 18.79 -7.42 7.45
N LEU A 132 19.55 -6.61 8.17
CA LEU A 132 19.84 -6.84 9.59
C LEU A 132 18.59 -6.84 10.47
N GLN A 133 17.54 -6.13 10.07
CA GLN A 133 16.23 -6.17 10.74
C GLN A 133 15.38 -7.39 10.34
N GLY A 134 15.88 -8.29 9.50
CA GLY A 134 15.21 -9.54 9.13
C GLY A 134 14.42 -9.49 7.81
N ILE A 135 14.55 -8.43 7.03
CA ILE A 135 13.94 -8.38 5.70
C ILE A 135 14.76 -9.21 4.72
N ALA A 136 14.13 -10.13 3.99
CA ALA A 136 14.82 -10.96 3.02
C ALA A 136 15.40 -10.11 1.87
N PRO A 137 16.64 -10.36 1.44
CA PRO A 137 17.34 -9.56 0.41
C PRO A 137 16.59 -9.46 -0.92
N ASN A 138 15.88 -10.52 -1.30
CA ASN A 138 15.07 -10.57 -2.54
C ASN A 138 13.82 -9.69 -2.50
N ARG A 139 13.45 -9.18 -1.32
CA ARG A 139 12.34 -8.24 -1.13
C ARG A 139 12.79 -6.78 -1.23
N ILE A 140 14.07 -6.52 -1.38
CA ILE A 140 14.62 -5.17 -1.40
C ILE A 140 15.32 -4.92 -2.73
N SER A 141 14.89 -3.90 -3.45
CA SER A 141 15.56 -3.40 -4.64
C SER A 141 16.13 -1.99 -4.39
N VAL A 142 17.25 -1.69 -5.01
CA VAL A 142 17.94 -0.41 -4.88
C VAL A 142 17.99 0.27 -6.23
N ILE A 143 17.74 1.59 -6.25
CA ILE A 143 17.93 2.44 -7.40
C ILE A 143 18.47 3.79 -6.95
N SER A 144 19.47 4.31 -7.65
CA SER A 144 19.93 5.68 -7.44
C SER A 144 19.36 6.60 -8.52
N TRP A 145 18.75 7.68 -8.08
CA TRP A 145 18.30 8.77 -8.96
C TRP A 145 19.31 9.91 -9.01
N GLY A 146 20.38 9.84 -8.21
CA GLY A 146 21.33 10.94 -8.11
C GLY A 146 20.61 12.25 -7.79
N LYS A 147 20.74 13.25 -8.68
CA LYS A 147 20.02 14.52 -8.60
C LYS A 147 18.89 14.69 -9.63
N GLU A 148 18.61 13.66 -10.42
CA GLU A 148 17.64 13.72 -11.53
C GLU A 148 16.18 13.82 -11.07
N ARG A 149 15.90 13.39 -9.83
CA ARG A 149 14.59 13.54 -9.19
C ARG A 149 14.71 14.32 -7.90
N PRO A 150 14.90 15.64 -7.97
CA PRO A 150 14.90 16.45 -6.77
C PRO A 150 13.53 16.34 -6.11
N GLY A 151 13.49 15.86 -4.87
CA GLY A 151 12.27 16.00 -4.07
C GLY A 151 12.08 17.46 -3.74
N THR A 152 10.86 17.89 -3.66
CA THR A 152 10.51 19.23 -3.20
C THR A 152 9.69 19.17 -1.94
N MET A 153 9.98 20.00 -0.97
CA MET A 153 9.20 20.19 0.24
C MET A 153 8.65 21.62 0.24
N ARG A 154 7.38 21.75 0.60
CA ARG A 154 6.77 23.06 0.79
C ARG A 154 7.01 23.55 2.21
N ILE A 155 7.61 24.73 2.33
CA ILE A 155 7.77 25.42 3.62
C ILE A 155 7.05 26.78 3.45
N GLY A 156 5.82 26.88 3.98
CA GLY A 156 4.96 28.02 3.72
C GLY A 156 4.63 28.15 2.23
N THR A 157 4.96 29.29 1.63
CA THR A 157 4.79 29.57 0.18
C THR A 157 5.98 29.13 -0.66
N SER A 158 7.12 28.81 -0.04
CA SER A 158 8.35 28.44 -0.73
C SER A 158 8.42 26.94 -1.02
N VAL A 159 8.93 26.60 -2.20
CA VAL A 159 9.25 25.22 -2.60
C VAL A 159 10.76 25.06 -2.50
N VAL A 160 11.21 24.18 -1.62
CA VAL A 160 12.64 23.95 -1.38
C VAL A 160 12.98 22.54 -1.87
N ALA A 161 14.13 22.40 -2.53
CA ALA A 161 14.65 21.08 -2.88
C ALA A 161 14.97 20.29 -1.60
N THR A 162 14.49 19.06 -1.51
CA THR A 162 14.86 18.20 -0.39
C THR A 162 16.30 17.71 -0.53
N GLY A 163 17.03 17.70 0.59
CA GLY A 163 18.43 17.32 0.64
C GLY A 163 18.69 15.84 0.33
N PRO A 164 19.92 15.42 0.57
CA PRO A 164 20.36 14.03 0.43
C PRO A 164 19.48 13.06 1.24
N ARG A 165 18.89 12.06 0.59
CA ARG A 165 17.92 11.17 1.22
C ARG A 165 17.83 9.81 0.55
N VAL A 166 17.21 8.87 1.24
CA VAL A 166 16.69 7.62 0.67
C VAL A 166 15.20 7.55 0.96
N ARG A 167 14.41 7.27 -0.06
CA ARG A 167 12.98 7.05 0.04
C ARG A 167 12.68 5.56 -0.12
N THR A 168 11.87 5.02 0.78
CA THR A 168 11.35 3.67 0.70
C THR A 168 10.02 3.69 -0.03
N VAL A 169 9.97 3.09 -1.21
CA VAL A 169 8.75 2.94 -2.01
C VAL A 169 8.27 1.50 -1.89
N VAL A 170 7.04 1.34 -1.44
CA VAL A 170 6.41 0.04 -1.31
C VAL A 170 5.91 -0.41 -2.69
N VAL A 171 6.27 -1.62 -3.08
CA VAL A 171 5.83 -2.24 -4.33
C VAL A 171 5.27 -3.63 -4.02
N PRO A 172 4.17 -4.04 -4.66
CA PRO A 172 3.68 -5.42 -4.52
C PRO A 172 4.76 -6.41 -4.92
N ALA A 173 4.90 -7.50 -4.17
CA ALA A 173 5.71 -8.62 -4.62
C ALA A 173 5.13 -9.17 -5.93
N PRO A 174 5.96 -9.59 -6.89
CA PRO A 174 5.46 -10.29 -8.06
C PRO A 174 4.66 -11.50 -7.59
N ALA A 175 3.49 -11.72 -8.21
CA ALA A 175 2.70 -12.89 -7.90
C ALA A 175 3.59 -14.15 -8.04
N PRO A 176 3.48 -15.12 -7.11
CA PRO A 176 4.18 -16.38 -7.29
C PRO A 176 3.81 -16.94 -8.66
N PHE A 177 4.82 -17.39 -9.40
CA PHE A 177 4.67 -17.88 -10.76
C PHE A 177 3.53 -18.90 -10.79
N ALA A 178 2.42 -18.53 -11.41
CA ALA A 178 1.37 -19.51 -11.66
C ALA A 178 1.98 -20.58 -12.59
N PRO A 179 1.97 -21.86 -12.24
CA PRO A 179 2.47 -22.88 -13.15
C PRO A 179 1.72 -22.76 -14.47
N PRO A 180 2.40 -22.98 -15.61
CA PRO A 180 1.74 -22.93 -16.91
C PRO A 180 0.53 -23.86 -16.90
N PRO A 181 -0.59 -23.48 -17.56
CA PRO A 181 -1.75 -24.35 -17.65
C PRO A 181 -1.32 -25.70 -18.20
N VAL A 182 -1.66 -26.77 -17.48
CA VAL A 182 -1.34 -28.13 -17.90
C VAL A 182 -2.09 -28.37 -19.22
N PRO A 183 -1.42 -28.64 -20.35
CA PRO A 183 -2.12 -28.89 -21.59
C PRO A 183 -2.89 -30.23 -21.45
N GLY A 184 -4.20 -30.18 -21.54
CA GLY A 184 -5.03 -31.37 -21.72
C GLY A 184 -5.85 -31.85 -20.52
N GLN A 185 -6.41 -30.94 -19.68
CA GLN A 185 -7.56 -31.29 -18.83
C GLN A 185 -8.83 -30.62 -19.30
#